data_bfbe4d975ab3515648da87399a098676
#
_entry.id   bfbe4d975ab3515648da87399a098676
#
_cell.length_a   1.000
_cell.length_b   1.000
_cell.length_c   1.000
_cell.angle_alpha   90.00
_cell.angle_beta   90.00
_cell.angle_gamma   90.00
#
_symmetry.space_group_name_H-M   'P 1'
#
loop_
_entity.id
_entity.type
_entity.pdbx_description
1 polymer ?
#
loop_
_entity_poly.entity_id
_entity_poly.type
_entity_poly.pdbx_seq_one_letter_code
_entity_poly.pdbx_strand_id
1 'polypeptide(L)'
;MRWLAAVVCAAALFAAAGCGEKEDVLAPSGSKHVELMLDYFPNADHAGIYAAQAGGDFEEAGLDVEIRQPPDPAAPIKQVAAGRVDLAISYEPEVLRARDQGLSVVSVAAIVQKPLTSIISLPKAKVRDPVDLEGKTVGTAGIDYQHAYLQTILREAGVAPGSVKELGVGFGLTPALLTGRVDAVLGAFWNYEGTDLKLRDKRPQIIRIEDAGVPTYNELVLVANEDALERDGDKIRAFIGAVSRGTRELRRNPDAAIDGLLDANPDLDAELQRAAVDVTLPLFFPPDDQPFGWQDPQQWDAFSAWMKDNDLLKQPPDPTASFNNELLPGAGL
;
A
#
# COMPACT_ATOMS: atom_id res chain seq x y z
N MET A 1 -67.51 61.85 14.94
CA MET A 1 -66.62 62.93 15.46
C MET A 1 -65.36 62.27 16.05
N ARG A 2 -64.21 62.58 15.41
CA ARG A 2 -62.87 62.77 15.99
C ARG A 2 -62.20 61.55 16.60
N TRP A 3 -61.20 61.00 15.93
CA TRP A 3 -59.79 61.32 15.81
C TRP A 3 -58.88 60.38 16.70
N LEU A 4 -58.05 59.63 15.99
CA LEU A 4 -56.56 59.52 16.09
C LEU A 4 -56.04 58.83 17.37
N ALA A 5 -55.02 58.02 17.35
CA ALA A 5 -53.84 57.89 16.52
C ALA A 5 -53.18 56.50 16.73
N ALA A 6 -52.48 56.05 15.68
CA ALA A 6 -51.65 54.91 15.67
C ALA A 6 -50.33 55.12 16.46
N VAL A 7 -49.86 54.11 17.14
CA VAL A 7 -48.42 53.94 17.43
C VAL A 7 -48.01 52.49 17.15
N VAL A 8 -47.26 52.35 16.08
CA VAL A 8 -46.57 51.12 15.70
C VAL A 8 -45.30 51.05 16.46
N CYS A 9 -45.11 50.05 17.33
CA CYS A 9 -43.79 49.67 17.84
C CYS A 9 -43.37 48.36 17.14
N ALA A 10 -42.51 48.50 16.13
CA ALA A 10 -41.83 47.37 15.50
C ALA A 10 -40.65 46.95 16.41
N ALA A 11 -40.80 45.78 17.04
CA ALA A 11 -39.66 45.12 17.72
C ALA A 11 -38.95 44.22 16.68
N ALA A 12 -37.81 44.69 16.19
CA ALA A 12 -36.92 43.88 15.36
C ALA A 12 -36.21 42.84 16.21
N LEU A 13 -36.57 41.56 16.09
CA LEU A 13 -35.80 40.44 16.60
C LEU A 13 -34.63 40.17 15.65
N PHE A 14 -33.44 40.55 16.05
CA PHE A 14 -32.20 40.06 15.43
C PHE A 14 -31.98 38.60 15.85
N ALA A 15 -32.33 37.67 14.99
CA ALA A 15 -31.84 36.31 15.04
C ALA A 15 -30.40 36.29 14.51
N ALA A 16 -29.40 36.29 15.40
CA ALA A 16 -28.04 35.99 15.02
C ALA A 16 -27.95 34.48 14.71
N ALA A 17 -28.10 34.12 13.44
CA ALA A 17 -27.70 32.84 12.93
C ALA A 17 -26.15 32.83 12.91
N GLY A 18 -25.54 32.26 13.93
CA GLY A 18 -24.11 31.91 13.91
C GLY A 18 -23.95 30.71 12.97
N CYS A 19 -23.71 30.96 11.68
CA CYS A 19 -23.03 30.00 10.83
C CYS A 19 -21.60 29.91 11.34
N GLY A 20 -21.27 28.82 12.03
CA GLY A 20 -19.89 28.43 12.21
C GLY A 20 -19.34 28.04 10.84
N GLU A 21 -18.72 28.99 10.15
CA GLU A 21 -17.82 28.69 9.05
C GLU A 21 -16.69 27.87 9.67
N LYS A 22 -16.62 26.58 9.27
CA LYS A 22 -15.33 25.89 9.32
C LYS A 22 -14.41 26.75 8.46
N GLU A 23 -13.32 27.23 9.06
CA GLU A 23 -12.20 27.72 8.28
C GLU A 23 -11.72 26.53 7.44
N ASP A 24 -12.15 26.45 6.20
CA ASP A 24 -11.43 25.71 5.19
C ASP A 24 -10.07 26.38 5.13
N VAL A 25 -9.05 25.68 5.63
CA VAL A 25 -7.66 26.04 5.38
C VAL A 25 -7.50 25.89 3.88
N LEU A 26 -7.70 26.99 3.16
CA LEU A 26 -7.54 27.02 1.71
C LEU A 26 -6.11 26.64 1.43
N ALA A 27 -5.93 25.49 0.76
CA ALA A 27 -4.66 25.13 0.14
C ALA A 27 -4.11 26.36 -0.64
N PRO A 28 -2.78 26.56 -0.68
CA PRO A 28 -2.20 27.69 -1.40
C PRO A 28 -2.83 27.77 -2.79
N SER A 29 -3.28 28.96 -3.20
CA SER A 29 -3.99 29.14 -4.46
C SER A 29 -3.12 28.68 -5.62
N GLY A 30 -3.45 27.52 -6.21
CA GLY A 30 -2.71 26.87 -7.28
C GLY A 30 -2.19 25.46 -6.96
N SER A 31 -2.36 24.92 -5.74
CA SER A 31 -1.99 23.52 -5.44
C SER A 31 -2.92 22.55 -6.17
N LYS A 32 -2.32 21.47 -6.72
CA LYS A 32 -3.08 20.40 -7.38
C LYS A 32 -3.44 19.36 -6.32
N HIS A 33 -4.73 19.09 -6.17
CA HIS A 33 -5.20 18.03 -5.27
C HIS A 33 -4.81 16.65 -5.79
N VAL A 34 -4.39 15.76 -4.87
CA VAL A 34 -4.03 14.35 -5.13
C VAL A 34 -4.66 13.48 -4.06
N GLU A 35 -5.52 12.56 -4.47
CA GLU A 35 -6.02 11.49 -3.60
C GLU A 35 -5.15 10.25 -3.76
N LEU A 36 -4.44 9.87 -2.68
CA LEU A 36 -3.69 8.62 -2.58
C LEU A 36 -4.44 7.60 -1.73
N MET A 37 -4.74 6.43 -2.26
CA MET A 37 -5.23 5.29 -1.49
C MET A 37 -4.08 4.35 -1.13
N LEU A 38 -3.90 4.07 0.16
CA LEU A 38 -2.96 3.05 0.64
C LEU A 38 -3.47 1.64 0.32
N ASP A 39 -2.59 0.64 0.42
CA ASP A 39 -2.94 -0.79 0.29
C ASP A 39 -3.46 -1.39 1.60
N TYR A 40 -3.06 -0.81 2.72
CA TYR A 40 -3.33 -1.28 4.08
C TYR A 40 -3.58 -0.11 5.04
N PHE A 41 -3.71 -0.39 6.34
CA PHE A 41 -3.64 0.65 7.37
C PHE A 41 -2.28 1.35 7.32
N PRO A 42 -2.20 2.66 7.69
CA PRO A 42 -0.92 3.34 7.81
C PRO A 42 0.08 2.53 8.64
N ASN A 43 1.28 2.36 8.13
CA ASN A 43 2.33 1.57 8.79
C ASN A 43 3.72 1.96 8.28
N ALA A 44 4.74 1.29 8.79
CA ALA A 44 6.15 1.51 8.48
C ALA A 44 6.49 1.52 6.98
N ASP A 45 5.77 0.75 6.16
CA ASP A 45 6.01 0.66 4.72
C ASP A 45 5.58 1.93 3.97
N HIS A 46 4.75 2.77 4.61
CA HIS A 46 4.33 4.09 4.12
C HIS A 46 5.15 5.25 4.73
N ALA A 47 6.15 4.96 5.56
CA ALA A 47 6.87 6.00 6.32
C ALA A 47 7.47 7.10 5.44
N GLY A 48 7.98 6.77 4.22
CA GLY A 48 8.49 7.75 3.27
C GLY A 48 7.44 8.73 2.75
N ILE A 49 6.18 8.28 2.61
CA ILE A 49 5.05 9.11 2.20
C ILE A 49 4.67 10.10 3.32
N TYR A 50 4.56 9.61 4.55
CA TYR A 50 4.25 10.44 5.71
C TYR A 50 5.41 11.39 6.08
N ALA A 51 6.66 10.97 5.85
CA ALA A 51 7.82 11.86 5.98
C ALA A 51 7.76 13.02 4.97
N ALA A 52 7.38 12.74 3.71
CA ALA A 52 7.18 13.77 2.70
C ALA A 52 6.05 14.74 3.09
N GLN A 53 4.97 14.23 3.65
CA GLN A 53 3.86 15.07 4.14
C GLN A 53 4.29 15.96 5.31
N ALA A 54 4.91 15.37 6.33
CA ALA A 54 5.36 16.11 7.52
C ALA A 54 6.50 17.12 7.21
N GLY A 55 7.37 16.79 6.23
CA GLY A 55 8.44 17.66 5.76
C GLY A 55 7.99 18.81 4.87
N GLY A 56 6.71 18.84 4.44
CA GLY A 56 6.19 19.86 3.51
C GLY A 56 6.60 19.63 2.06
N ASP A 57 7.13 18.45 1.73
CA ASP A 57 7.62 18.13 0.39
C ASP A 57 6.50 18.14 -0.68
N PHE A 58 5.28 17.81 -0.28
CA PHE A 58 4.12 17.88 -1.18
C PHE A 58 3.72 19.32 -1.46
N GLU A 59 3.65 20.17 -0.43
CA GLU A 59 3.35 21.59 -0.58
C GLU A 59 4.40 22.32 -1.43
N GLU A 60 5.70 22.01 -1.22
CA GLU A 60 6.79 22.53 -2.03
C GLU A 60 6.68 22.09 -3.50
N ALA A 61 6.13 20.91 -3.75
CA ALA A 61 5.85 20.42 -5.09
C ALA A 61 4.53 20.97 -5.68
N GLY A 62 3.82 21.85 -4.96
CA GLY A 62 2.55 22.42 -5.36
C GLY A 62 1.39 21.41 -5.33
N LEU A 63 1.46 20.43 -4.42
CA LEU A 63 0.45 19.39 -4.24
C LEU A 63 -0.27 19.54 -2.89
N ASP A 64 -1.55 19.26 -2.89
CA ASP A 64 -2.39 19.03 -1.72
C ASP A 64 -2.77 17.55 -1.69
N VAL A 65 -2.15 16.77 -0.80
CA VAL A 65 -2.25 15.30 -0.79
C VAL A 65 -3.16 14.82 0.32
N GLU A 66 -4.24 14.14 -0.06
CA GLU A 66 -5.10 13.40 0.85
C GLU A 66 -4.73 11.92 0.85
N ILE A 67 -4.29 11.39 1.99
CA ILE A 67 -3.95 9.98 2.17
C ILE A 67 -5.16 9.24 2.74
N ARG A 68 -5.64 8.21 2.05
CA ARG A 68 -6.82 7.43 2.42
C ARG A 68 -6.47 5.98 2.71
N GLN A 69 -7.07 5.43 3.76
CA GLN A 69 -7.05 3.99 4.03
C GLN A 69 -8.04 3.25 3.12
N PRO A 70 -7.70 2.05 2.65
CA PRO A 70 -8.63 1.25 1.87
C PRO A 70 -9.72 0.64 2.78
N PRO A 71 -10.96 0.49 2.27
CA PRO A 71 -12.04 -0.18 2.99
C PRO A 71 -11.85 -1.71 3.08
N ASP A 72 -11.13 -2.29 2.13
CA ASP A 72 -10.76 -3.71 2.08
C ASP A 72 -9.49 -3.90 1.23
N PRO A 73 -8.78 -5.06 1.35
CA PRO A 73 -7.50 -5.27 0.67
C PRO A 73 -7.56 -5.24 -0.87
N ALA A 74 -8.71 -5.51 -1.48
CA ALA A 74 -8.87 -5.54 -2.94
C ALA A 74 -9.39 -4.20 -3.52
N ALA A 75 -9.59 -3.18 -2.67
CA ALA A 75 -10.15 -1.91 -3.11
C ALA A 75 -9.16 -1.03 -3.89
N PRO A 76 -7.86 -0.89 -3.51
CA PRO A 76 -6.97 0.11 -4.09
C PRO A 76 -6.87 0.05 -5.60
N ILE A 77 -6.54 -1.13 -6.15
CA ILE A 77 -6.39 -1.31 -7.60
C ILE A 77 -7.68 -1.00 -8.37
N LYS A 78 -8.85 -1.33 -7.78
CA LYS A 78 -10.17 -1.08 -8.39
C LYS A 78 -10.54 0.40 -8.37
N GLN A 79 -10.18 1.10 -7.29
CA GLN A 79 -10.48 2.53 -7.13
C GLN A 79 -9.66 3.37 -8.11
N VAL A 80 -8.35 3.09 -8.24
CA VAL A 80 -7.50 3.79 -9.20
C VAL A 80 -7.87 3.44 -10.64
N ALA A 81 -8.17 2.18 -10.96
CA ALA A 81 -8.64 1.78 -12.29
C ALA A 81 -9.93 2.51 -12.69
N ALA A 82 -10.83 2.76 -11.73
CA ALA A 82 -12.07 3.49 -11.95
C ALA A 82 -11.91 5.02 -11.92
N GLY A 83 -10.70 5.56 -11.72
CA GLY A 83 -10.43 6.99 -11.61
C GLY A 83 -11.10 7.66 -10.40
N ARG A 84 -11.37 6.90 -9.33
CA ARG A 84 -11.99 7.42 -8.10
C ARG A 84 -10.97 7.95 -7.11
N VAL A 85 -9.71 7.57 -7.26
CA VAL A 85 -8.53 8.14 -6.63
C VAL A 85 -7.49 8.39 -7.71
N ASP A 86 -6.60 9.34 -7.50
CA ASP A 86 -5.55 9.68 -8.47
C ASP A 86 -4.46 8.62 -8.50
N LEU A 87 -4.06 8.15 -7.32
CA LEU A 87 -2.99 7.19 -7.10
C LEU A 87 -3.41 6.14 -6.06
N ALA A 88 -2.85 4.95 -6.18
CA ALA A 88 -2.99 3.92 -5.16
C ALA A 88 -1.66 3.20 -4.93
N ILE A 89 -1.45 2.71 -3.70
CA ILE A 89 -0.45 1.69 -3.43
C ILE A 89 -1.08 0.34 -3.72
N SER A 90 -0.37 -0.51 -4.45
CA SER A 90 -0.75 -1.87 -4.77
C SER A 90 0.51 -2.74 -4.93
N TYR A 91 0.38 -3.89 -5.55
CA TYR A 91 1.42 -4.91 -5.66
C TYR A 91 1.70 -5.22 -7.14
N GLU A 92 2.94 -5.51 -7.50
CA GLU A 92 3.30 -5.88 -8.88
C GLU A 92 2.42 -7.04 -9.43
N PRO A 93 2.21 -8.16 -8.69
CA PRO A 93 1.32 -9.22 -9.16
C PRO A 93 -0.13 -8.78 -9.37
N GLU A 94 -0.61 -7.81 -8.57
CA GLU A 94 -1.98 -7.30 -8.72
C GLU A 94 -2.11 -6.40 -9.95
N VAL A 95 -1.09 -5.57 -10.25
CA VAL A 95 -1.06 -4.77 -11.49
C VAL A 95 -1.11 -5.67 -12.71
N LEU A 96 -0.26 -6.71 -12.77
CA LEU A 96 -0.24 -7.67 -13.87
C LEU A 96 -1.60 -8.36 -14.06
N ARG A 97 -2.23 -8.80 -12.97
CA ARG A 97 -3.57 -9.41 -13.02
C ARG A 97 -4.68 -8.45 -13.44
N ALA A 98 -4.60 -7.21 -12.96
CA ALA A 98 -5.57 -6.18 -13.34
C ALA A 98 -5.50 -5.89 -14.85
N ARG A 99 -4.30 -5.79 -15.41
CA ARG A 99 -4.10 -5.64 -16.85
C ARG A 99 -4.55 -6.85 -17.64
N ASP A 100 -4.27 -8.07 -17.17
CA ASP A 100 -4.78 -9.32 -17.79
C ASP A 100 -6.32 -9.36 -17.82
N GLN A 101 -6.99 -8.66 -16.91
CA GLN A 101 -8.44 -8.47 -16.86
C GLN A 101 -8.93 -7.27 -17.70
N GLY A 102 -8.03 -6.54 -18.34
CA GLY A 102 -8.35 -5.39 -19.19
C GLY A 102 -8.56 -4.08 -18.45
N LEU A 103 -8.08 -3.96 -17.20
CA LEU A 103 -8.11 -2.70 -16.47
C LEU A 103 -6.95 -1.79 -16.91
N SER A 104 -7.24 -0.51 -17.14
CA SER A 104 -6.28 0.51 -17.54
C SER A 104 -5.51 1.02 -16.31
N VAL A 105 -4.57 0.23 -15.80
CA VAL A 105 -3.71 0.59 -14.67
C VAL A 105 -2.24 0.40 -15.05
N VAL A 106 -1.38 1.23 -14.47
CA VAL A 106 0.07 1.18 -14.70
C VAL A 106 0.82 1.51 -13.41
N SER A 107 1.87 0.74 -13.13
CA SER A 107 2.80 1.06 -12.05
C SER A 107 3.71 2.20 -12.46
N VAL A 108 3.81 3.25 -11.66
CA VAL A 108 4.60 4.45 -11.96
C VAL A 108 5.82 4.62 -11.06
N ALA A 109 5.94 3.84 -9.99
CA ALA A 109 7.14 3.76 -9.16
C ALA A 109 7.09 2.52 -8.26
N ALA A 110 8.22 1.89 -8.01
CA ALA A 110 8.37 0.88 -6.96
C ALA A 110 8.67 1.58 -5.63
N ILE A 111 7.86 1.32 -4.60
CA ILE A 111 8.03 1.86 -3.25
C ILE A 111 8.85 0.89 -2.40
N VAL A 112 8.58 -0.43 -2.53
CA VAL A 112 9.36 -1.49 -1.88
C VAL A 112 9.85 -2.46 -2.96
N GLN A 113 11.18 -2.56 -3.07
CA GLN A 113 11.89 -3.20 -4.19
C GLN A 113 11.94 -4.73 -4.14
N LYS A 114 11.47 -5.33 -3.04
CA LYS A 114 11.57 -6.78 -2.81
C LYS A 114 10.33 -7.31 -2.11
N PRO A 115 10.00 -8.60 -2.25
CA PRO A 115 8.88 -9.21 -1.57
C PRO A 115 8.94 -9.07 -0.06
N LEU A 116 7.85 -8.63 0.54
CA LEU A 116 7.59 -8.65 1.98
C LEU A 116 6.64 -9.78 2.34
N THR A 117 5.82 -10.18 1.38
CA THR A 117 4.88 -11.29 1.51
C THR A 117 5.57 -12.54 2.02
N SER A 118 4.93 -13.20 2.97
CA SER A 118 5.44 -14.41 3.61
C SER A 118 4.31 -15.33 4.05
N ILE A 119 4.68 -16.58 4.35
CA ILE A 119 3.85 -17.48 5.12
C ILE A 119 4.30 -17.39 6.58
N ILE A 120 3.40 -16.99 7.48
CA ILE A 120 3.70 -16.88 8.91
C ILE A 120 2.84 -17.87 9.68
N SER A 121 3.49 -18.61 10.59
CA SER A 121 2.82 -19.50 11.53
C SER A 121 3.37 -19.32 12.95
N LEU A 122 2.66 -19.83 13.94
CA LEU A 122 3.13 -19.92 15.33
C LEU A 122 3.68 -21.32 15.61
N PRO A 123 4.59 -21.48 16.60
CA PRO A 123 5.24 -22.76 16.89
C PRO A 123 4.29 -23.93 17.10
N LYS A 124 3.07 -23.67 17.59
CA LYS A 124 2.02 -24.69 17.80
C LYS A 124 1.58 -25.34 16.49
N ALA A 125 1.57 -24.61 15.40
CA ALA A 125 1.15 -25.11 14.08
C ALA A 125 2.17 -26.05 13.45
N LYS A 126 3.46 -25.94 13.85
CA LYS A 126 4.60 -26.74 13.35
C LYS A 126 4.81 -26.59 11.84
N VAL A 127 4.51 -25.44 11.28
CA VAL A 127 4.77 -25.12 9.88
C VAL A 127 6.12 -24.41 9.80
N ARG A 128 7.12 -25.06 9.21
CA ARG A 128 8.48 -24.55 9.01
C ARG A 128 8.87 -24.45 7.54
N ASP A 129 8.25 -25.31 6.75
CA ASP A 129 8.42 -25.40 5.30
C ASP A 129 7.03 -25.51 4.64
N PRO A 130 6.89 -25.19 3.35
CA PRO A 130 5.60 -25.30 2.65
C PRO A 130 4.96 -26.69 2.72
N VAL A 131 5.75 -27.75 2.80
CA VAL A 131 5.25 -29.13 2.93
C VAL A 131 4.45 -29.35 4.23
N ASP A 132 4.77 -28.61 5.27
CA ASP A 132 4.07 -28.71 6.57
C ASP A 132 2.65 -28.13 6.55
N LEU A 133 2.25 -27.48 5.43
CA LEU A 133 0.90 -26.93 5.24
C LEU A 133 -0.14 -28.03 4.98
N GLU A 134 0.27 -29.28 4.69
CA GLU A 134 -0.67 -30.37 4.48
C GLU A 134 -1.63 -30.54 5.68
N GLY A 135 -2.91 -30.56 5.41
CA GLY A 135 -3.97 -30.66 6.42
C GLY A 135 -4.20 -29.40 7.26
N LYS A 136 -3.55 -28.27 6.95
CA LYS A 136 -3.67 -27.02 7.69
C LYS A 136 -4.76 -26.10 7.11
N THR A 137 -5.15 -25.13 7.95
CA THR A 137 -5.95 -23.99 7.52
C THR A 137 -5.03 -22.78 7.34
N VAL A 138 -5.00 -22.22 6.13
CA VAL A 138 -4.21 -21.02 5.77
C VAL A 138 -5.15 -19.85 5.59
N GLY A 139 -4.91 -18.76 6.32
CA GLY A 139 -5.61 -17.49 6.18
C GLY A 139 -4.98 -16.64 5.08
N THR A 140 -5.81 -15.97 4.26
CA THR A 140 -5.35 -15.00 3.24
C THR A 140 -6.10 -13.69 3.41
N ALA A 141 -5.53 -12.58 2.88
CA ALA A 141 -6.21 -11.29 2.85
C ALA A 141 -7.39 -11.26 1.85
N GLY A 142 -7.51 -12.28 1.01
CA GLY A 142 -8.58 -12.39 0.01
C GLY A 142 -8.30 -11.60 -1.27
N ILE A 143 -7.03 -11.28 -1.54
CA ILE A 143 -6.58 -10.73 -2.81
C ILE A 143 -6.36 -11.90 -3.78
N ASP A 144 -6.85 -11.78 -5.00
CA ASP A 144 -6.91 -12.87 -5.98
C ASP A 144 -5.59 -13.61 -6.21
N TYR A 145 -4.46 -12.91 -6.26
CA TYR A 145 -3.17 -13.54 -6.52
C TYR A 145 -2.68 -14.42 -5.35
N GLN A 146 -3.12 -14.16 -4.12
CA GLN A 146 -2.70 -14.95 -2.95
C GLN A 146 -3.21 -16.38 -3.01
N HIS A 147 -4.43 -16.60 -3.53
CA HIS A 147 -4.93 -17.94 -3.80
C HIS A 147 -3.99 -18.68 -4.77
N ALA A 148 -3.66 -18.05 -5.88
CA ALA A 148 -2.81 -18.64 -6.89
C ALA A 148 -1.38 -18.89 -6.38
N TYR A 149 -0.83 -17.98 -5.57
CA TYR A 149 0.45 -18.21 -4.89
C TYR A 149 0.40 -19.45 -4.01
N LEU A 150 -0.63 -19.56 -3.16
CA LEU A 150 -0.79 -20.74 -2.31
C LEU A 150 -0.81 -22.03 -3.12
N GLN A 151 -1.61 -22.07 -4.20
CA GLN A 151 -1.68 -23.26 -5.07
C GLN A 151 -0.32 -23.60 -5.70
N THR A 152 0.42 -22.59 -6.16
CA THR A 152 1.75 -22.79 -6.74
C THR A 152 2.75 -23.30 -5.71
N ILE A 153 2.81 -22.66 -4.55
CA ILE A 153 3.70 -23.05 -3.44
C ILE A 153 3.44 -24.50 -3.01
N LEU A 154 2.17 -24.87 -2.86
CA LEU A 154 1.79 -26.26 -2.51
C LEU A 154 2.21 -27.25 -3.56
N ARG A 155 2.01 -26.93 -4.84
CA ARG A 155 2.41 -27.78 -5.96
C ARG A 155 3.93 -27.97 -5.99
N GLU A 156 4.70 -26.89 -5.86
CA GLU A 156 6.17 -26.93 -5.78
C GLU A 156 6.69 -27.76 -4.58
N ALA A 157 5.99 -27.69 -3.46
CA ALA A 157 6.29 -28.48 -2.28
C ALA A 157 5.79 -29.94 -2.35
N GLY A 158 5.16 -30.35 -3.45
CA GLY A 158 4.57 -31.70 -3.61
C GLY A 158 3.34 -31.94 -2.72
N VAL A 159 2.70 -30.90 -2.24
CA VAL A 159 1.48 -30.96 -1.40
C VAL A 159 0.25 -30.87 -2.30
N ALA A 160 -0.69 -31.77 -2.13
CA ALA A 160 -1.95 -31.71 -2.86
C ALA A 160 -2.72 -30.43 -2.46
N PRO A 161 -3.04 -29.51 -3.41
CA PRO A 161 -3.73 -28.26 -3.08
C PRO A 161 -5.03 -28.46 -2.29
N GLY A 162 -5.79 -29.48 -2.62
CA GLY A 162 -7.03 -29.84 -1.92
C GLY A 162 -6.85 -30.33 -0.48
N SER A 163 -5.62 -30.56 0.00
CA SER A 163 -5.36 -30.94 1.41
C SER A 163 -5.25 -29.72 2.33
N VAL A 164 -5.20 -28.51 1.79
CA VAL A 164 -5.10 -27.25 2.54
C VAL A 164 -6.41 -26.51 2.46
N LYS A 165 -6.92 -26.09 3.63
CA LYS A 165 -8.11 -25.25 3.71
C LYS A 165 -7.71 -23.77 3.66
N GLU A 166 -8.12 -23.07 2.64
CA GLU A 166 -7.96 -21.61 2.56
C GLU A 166 -9.14 -20.89 3.22
N LEU A 167 -8.84 -19.80 3.95
CA LEU A 167 -9.82 -18.97 4.63
C LEU A 167 -9.50 -17.48 4.41
N GLY A 168 -10.35 -16.77 3.68
CA GLY A 168 -10.27 -15.30 3.58
C GLY A 168 -10.54 -14.66 4.94
N VAL A 169 -9.61 -13.84 5.42
CA VAL A 169 -9.70 -13.15 6.72
C VAL A 169 -9.55 -11.62 6.58
N GLY A 170 -9.42 -11.12 5.35
CA GLY A 170 -9.22 -9.69 5.08
C GLY A 170 -7.98 -9.16 5.78
N PHE A 171 -8.08 -7.98 6.37
CA PHE A 171 -6.99 -7.38 7.18
C PHE A 171 -6.70 -8.11 8.50
N GLY A 172 -7.48 -9.11 8.86
CA GLY A 172 -7.39 -9.83 10.14
C GLY A 172 -6.37 -10.98 10.18
N LEU A 173 -5.25 -10.93 9.44
CA LEU A 173 -4.25 -12.00 9.38
C LEU A 173 -3.66 -12.33 10.75
N THR A 174 -3.05 -11.34 11.43
CA THR A 174 -2.48 -11.52 12.78
C THR A 174 -3.51 -11.93 13.83
N PRO A 175 -4.68 -11.29 13.94
CA PRO A 175 -5.74 -11.76 14.85
C PRO A 175 -6.20 -13.19 14.59
N ALA A 176 -6.35 -13.60 13.32
CA ALA A 176 -6.75 -14.97 12.98
C ALA A 176 -5.70 -16.00 13.41
N LEU A 177 -4.42 -15.66 13.25
CA LEU A 177 -3.29 -16.49 13.67
C LEU A 177 -3.20 -16.59 15.21
N LEU A 178 -3.28 -15.46 15.92
CA LEU A 178 -3.19 -15.40 17.37
C LEU A 178 -4.34 -16.14 18.08
N THR A 179 -5.54 -16.09 17.52
CA THR A 179 -6.72 -16.80 18.08
C THR A 179 -6.74 -18.28 17.70
N GLY A 180 -5.87 -18.75 16.80
CA GLY A 180 -5.85 -20.12 16.29
C GLY A 180 -7.02 -20.42 15.35
N ARG A 181 -7.64 -19.42 14.75
CA ARG A 181 -8.65 -19.58 13.70
C ARG A 181 -8.03 -20.17 12.44
N VAL A 182 -6.75 -19.90 12.22
CA VAL A 182 -5.91 -20.46 11.16
C VAL A 182 -4.60 -20.98 11.73
N ASP A 183 -3.97 -21.95 11.05
CA ASP A 183 -2.69 -22.52 11.43
C ASP A 183 -1.51 -21.67 10.91
N ALA A 184 -1.67 -21.10 9.73
CA ALA A 184 -0.73 -20.20 9.10
C ALA A 184 -1.49 -19.09 8.34
N VAL A 185 -0.79 -18.03 7.98
CA VAL A 185 -1.30 -16.97 7.10
C VAL A 185 -0.35 -16.80 5.93
N LEU A 186 -0.91 -16.56 4.73
CA LEU A 186 -0.18 -16.14 3.54
C LEU A 186 -0.61 -14.71 3.19
N GLY A 187 0.35 -13.83 2.90
CA GLY A 187 0.11 -12.41 2.63
C GLY A 187 0.43 -11.51 3.81
N ALA A 188 0.83 -12.08 4.95
CA ALA A 188 1.44 -11.32 6.04
C ALA A 188 2.88 -10.94 5.66
N PHE A 189 3.29 -9.72 6.00
CA PHE A 189 4.61 -9.21 5.70
C PHE A 189 5.61 -9.58 6.81
N TRP A 190 6.75 -10.14 6.41
CA TRP A 190 7.77 -10.58 7.36
C TRP A 190 8.37 -9.42 8.18
N ASN A 191 8.41 -8.21 7.60
CA ASN A 191 8.92 -6.99 8.23
C ASN A 191 7.92 -6.36 9.20
N TYR A 192 6.61 -6.47 8.97
CA TYR A 192 5.57 -5.85 9.78
C TYR A 192 4.89 -6.87 10.72
N GLU A 193 4.02 -7.78 10.23
CA GLU A 193 3.39 -8.79 11.08
C GLU A 193 4.41 -9.72 11.71
N GLY A 194 5.49 -10.06 10.99
CA GLY A 194 6.59 -10.85 11.53
C GLY A 194 7.28 -10.16 12.70
N THR A 195 7.49 -8.85 12.62
CA THR A 195 8.08 -8.02 13.68
C THR A 195 7.11 -7.84 14.85
N ASP A 196 5.84 -7.53 14.58
CA ASP A 196 4.79 -7.44 15.62
C ASP A 196 4.74 -8.72 16.48
N LEU A 197 4.70 -9.87 15.82
CA LEU A 197 4.68 -11.15 16.52
C LEU A 197 5.95 -11.41 17.35
N LYS A 198 7.13 -10.95 16.88
CA LYS A 198 8.39 -11.06 17.63
C LYS A 198 8.38 -10.14 18.86
N LEU A 199 7.94 -8.89 18.72
CA LEU A 199 7.80 -7.95 19.85
C LEU A 199 6.82 -8.46 20.92
N ARG A 200 5.81 -9.22 20.51
CA ARG A 200 4.87 -9.91 21.40
C ARG A 200 5.36 -11.27 21.93
N ASP A 201 6.65 -11.61 21.78
CA ASP A 201 7.22 -12.90 22.21
C ASP A 201 6.56 -14.16 21.62
N LYS A 202 5.94 -14.06 20.43
CA LYS A 202 5.20 -15.19 19.81
C LYS A 202 6.09 -16.16 19.04
N ARG A 203 7.38 -15.83 18.79
CA ARG A 203 8.35 -16.65 18.06
C ARG A 203 7.79 -17.18 16.74
N PRO A 204 7.36 -16.29 15.82
CA PRO A 204 6.78 -16.72 14.54
C PRO A 204 7.78 -17.56 13.73
N GLN A 205 7.26 -18.56 13.03
CA GLN A 205 7.96 -19.19 11.92
C GLN A 205 7.59 -18.43 10.66
N ILE A 206 8.58 -17.95 9.93
CA ILE A 206 8.40 -17.11 8.74
C ILE A 206 9.06 -17.79 7.56
N ILE A 207 8.29 -18.09 6.53
CA ILE A 207 8.77 -18.57 5.24
C ILE A 207 8.57 -17.41 4.28
N ARG A 208 9.64 -16.79 3.79
CA ARG A 208 9.56 -15.76 2.78
C ARG A 208 9.04 -16.35 1.48
N ILE A 209 8.26 -15.59 0.73
CA ILE A 209 7.65 -16.08 -0.50
C ILE A 209 8.70 -16.55 -1.52
N GLU A 210 9.87 -15.89 -1.54
CA GLU A 210 10.98 -16.21 -2.42
C GLU A 210 11.59 -17.58 -2.07
N ASP A 211 11.66 -17.94 -0.78
CA ASP A 211 12.10 -19.24 -0.30
C ASP A 211 11.09 -20.35 -0.61
N ALA A 212 9.86 -19.98 -0.95
CA ALA A 212 8.78 -20.88 -1.32
C ALA A 212 8.59 -21.03 -2.85
N GLY A 213 9.54 -20.55 -3.66
CA GLY A 213 9.56 -20.74 -5.10
C GLY A 213 8.90 -19.64 -5.92
N VAL A 214 8.50 -18.54 -5.30
CA VAL A 214 8.01 -17.35 -6.01
C VAL A 214 9.19 -16.44 -6.35
N PRO A 215 9.42 -16.06 -7.60
CA PRO A 215 10.52 -15.15 -7.95
C PRO A 215 10.37 -13.78 -7.29
N THR A 216 11.48 -13.04 -7.22
CA THR A 216 11.46 -11.66 -6.71
C THR A 216 10.59 -10.75 -7.57
N TYR A 217 9.92 -9.80 -6.92
CA TYR A 217 9.07 -8.77 -7.52
C TYR A 217 9.04 -7.53 -6.61
N ASN A 218 8.48 -6.40 -7.09
CA ASN A 218 8.29 -5.22 -6.26
C ASN A 218 7.05 -5.41 -5.37
N GLU A 219 7.23 -5.44 -4.05
CA GLU A 219 6.09 -5.66 -3.15
C GLU A 219 5.11 -4.51 -3.21
N LEU A 220 5.56 -3.28 -2.97
CA LEU A 220 4.70 -2.12 -3.06
C LEU A 220 5.04 -1.27 -4.27
N VAL A 221 4.04 -0.99 -5.07
CA VAL A 221 4.14 -0.11 -6.24
C VAL A 221 3.10 1.00 -6.16
N LEU A 222 3.48 2.18 -6.63
CA LEU A 222 2.56 3.29 -6.85
C LEU A 222 1.87 3.10 -8.19
N VAL A 223 0.56 3.07 -8.20
CA VAL A 223 -0.27 2.78 -9.39
C VAL A 223 -1.11 3.99 -9.75
N ALA A 224 -1.19 4.27 -11.04
CA ALA A 224 -2.08 5.26 -11.63
C ALA A 224 -3.03 4.61 -12.65
N ASN A 225 -4.11 5.30 -12.99
CA ASN A 225 -4.86 4.97 -14.19
C ASN A 225 -4.04 5.37 -15.43
N GLU A 226 -4.00 4.54 -16.45
CA GLU A 226 -3.19 4.76 -17.66
C GLU A 226 -3.57 6.07 -18.39
N ASP A 227 -4.87 6.39 -18.48
CA ASP A 227 -5.34 7.65 -19.09
C ASP A 227 -4.88 8.90 -18.29
N ALA A 228 -4.55 8.74 -17.01
CA ALA A 228 -4.04 9.82 -16.17
C ALA A 228 -2.59 10.19 -16.52
N LEU A 229 -1.79 9.28 -17.09
CA LEU A 229 -0.40 9.58 -17.43
C LEU A 229 -0.29 10.72 -18.43
N GLU A 230 -1.13 10.72 -19.46
CA GLU A 230 -1.13 11.76 -20.48
C GLU A 230 -1.65 13.11 -19.94
N ARG A 231 -2.68 13.05 -19.07
CA ARG A 231 -3.35 14.24 -18.55
C ARG A 231 -2.64 14.86 -17.34
N ASP A 232 -2.17 14.02 -16.43
CA ASP A 232 -1.69 14.39 -15.10
C ASP A 232 -0.23 14.00 -14.85
N GLY A 233 0.56 13.65 -15.87
CA GLY A 233 1.93 13.15 -15.76
C GLY A 233 2.85 14.05 -14.91
N ASP A 234 2.75 15.37 -15.06
CA ASP A 234 3.52 16.33 -14.23
C ASP A 234 3.12 16.28 -12.75
N LYS A 235 1.82 16.08 -12.45
CA LYS A 235 1.31 15.92 -11.09
C LYS A 235 1.87 14.63 -10.47
N ILE A 236 1.85 13.53 -11.22
CA ILE A 236 2.38 12.23 -10.77
C ILE A 236 3.89 12.31 -10.55
N ARG A 237 4.63 12.92 -11.47
CA ARG A 237 6.09 13.16 -11.33
C ARG A 237 6.42 13.98 -10.09
N ALA A 238 5.67 15.06 -9.83
CA ALA A 238 5.83 15.89 -8.65
C ALA A 238 5.58 15.10 -7.36
N PHE A 239 4.55 14.24 -7.35
CA PHE A 239 4.25 13.36 -6.24
C PHE A 239 5.39 12.37 -5.96
N ILE A 240 5.88 11.65 -6.99
CA ILE A 240 7.00 10.71 -6.85
C ILE A 240 8.26 11.42 -6.35
N GLY A 241 8.52 12.64 -6.86
CA GLY A 241 9.64 13.46 -6.41
C GLY A 241 9.56 13.83 -4.94
N ALA A 242 8.37 14.18 -4.43
CA ALA A 242 8.15 14.48 -3.01
C ALA A 242 8.33 13.21 -2.15
N VAL A 243 7.75 12.08 -2.52
CA VAL A 243 7.94 10.80 -1.82
C VAL A 243 9.41 10.39 -1.79
N SER A 244 10.15 10.61 -2.89
CA SER A 244 11.59 10.37 -2.97
C SER A 244 12.36 11.18 -1.91
N ARG A 245 12.00 12.45 -1.68
CA ARG A 245 12.62 13.29 -0.65
C ARG A 245 12.31 12.81 0.76
N GLY A 246 11.05 12.51 1.05
CA GLY A 246 10.64 11.95 2.33
C GLY A 246 11.32 10.59 2.63
N THR A 247 11.43 9.71 1.63
CA THR A 247 12.12 8.43 1.79
C THR A 247 13.63 8.61 2.03
N ARG A 248 14.25 9.61 1.39
CA ARG A 248 15.65 9.95 1.70
C ARG A 248 15.84 10.47 3.11
N GLU A 249 14.89 11.24 3.63
CA GLU A 249 14.93 11.68 5.03
C GLU A 249 14.85 10.48 5.97
N LEU A 250 14.06 9.48 5.64
CA LEU A 250 14.00 8.20 6.38
C LEU A 250 15.38 7.53 6.48
N ARG A 251 16.22 7.62 5.43
CA ARG A 251 17.62 7.10 5.48
C ARG A 251 18.55 7.97 6.33
N ARG A 252 18.36 9.29 6.33
CA ARG A 252 19.23 10.25 7.03
C ARG A 252 18.90 10.37 8.51
N ASN A 253 17.61 10.39 8.83
CA ASN A 253 17.08 10.63 10.15
C ASN A 253 15.79 9.81 10.37
N PRO A 254 15.94 8.47 10.53
CA PRO A 254 14.79 7.56 10.62
C PRO A 254 13.80 7.97 11.70
N ASP A 255 14.28 8.38 12.87
CA ASP A 255 13.40 8.75 13.98
C ASP A 255 12.49 9.92 13.64
N ALA A 256 13.03 11.01 13.12
CA ALA A 256 12.23 12.19 12.76
C ALA A 256 11.27 11.90 11.59
N ALA A 257 11.69 11.06 10.63
CA ALA A 257 10.84 10.69 9.51
C ALA A 257 9.66 9.79 9.95
N ILE A 258 9.91 8.87 10.91
CA ILE A 258 8.86 8.02 11.49
C ILE A 258 7.89 8.85 12.36
N ASP A 259 8.38 9.91 13.03
CA ASP A 259 7.52 10.80 13.82
C ASP A 259 6.40 11.40 12.95
N GLY A 260 6.65 11.72 11.67
CA GLY A 260 5.61 12.17 10.74
C GLY A 260 4.48 11.15 10.54
N LEU A 261 4.81 9.85 10.47
CA LEU A 261 3.81 8.79 10.43
C LEU A 261 3.02 8.69 11.74
N LEU A 262 3.72 8.77 12.89
CA LEU A 262 3.11 8.63 14.21
C LEU A 262 2.24 9.82 14.57
N ASP A 263 2.65 11.04 14.23
CA ASP A 263 1.87 12.27 14.47
C ASP A 263 0.57 12.28 13.65
N ALA A 264 0.62 11.80 12.41
CA ALA A 264 -0.56 11.65 11.57
C ALA A 264 -1.46 10.49 12.02
N ASN A 265 -0.92 9.49 12.75
CA ASN A 265 -1.61 8.27 13.14
C ASN A 265 -1.29 7.88 14.60
N PRO A 266 -1.82 8.62 15.59
CA PRO A 266 -1.42 8.49 17.01
C PRO A 266 -1.79 7.15 17.65
N ASP A 267 -2.63 6.35 17.02
CA ASP A 267 -3.01 5.00 17.51
C ASP A 267 -1.99 3.92 17.14
N LEU A 268 -0.97 4.24 16.35
CA LEU A 268 0.07 3.29 15.96
C LEU A 268 1.03 2.99 17.11
N ASP A 269 1.45 1.73 17.21
CA ASP A 269 2.51 1.31 18.12
C ASP A 269 3.88 1.81 17.61
N ALA A 270 4.45 2.78 18.31
CA ALA A 270 5.71 3.41 17.89
C ALA A 270 6.91 2.45 17.89
N GLU A 271 6.96 1.48 18.81
CA GLU A 271 8.03 0.48 18.85
C GLU A 271 7.97 -0.42 17.62
N LEU A 272 6.77 -0.86 17.25
CA LEU A 272 6.57 -1.65 16.03
C LEU A 272 6.95 -0.87 14.78
N GLN A 273 6.51 0.39 14.64
CA GLN A 273 6.81 1.18 13.43
C GLN A 273 8.31 1.37 13.27
N ARG A 274 9.04 1.73 14.33
CA ARG A 274 10.50 1.89 14.29
C ARG A 274 11.20 0.58 13.95
N ALA A 275 10.85 -0.51 14.61
CA ALA A 275 11.46 -1.82 14.36
C ALA A 275 11.17 -2.34 12.94
N ALA A 276 9.98 -2.07 12.41
CA ALA A 276 9.63 -2.46 11.04
C ALA A 276 10.38 -1.62 10.00
N VAL A 277 10.49 -0.29 10.20
CA VAL A 277 11.30 0.57 9.31
C VAL A 277 12.75 0.12 9.29
N ASP A 278 13.37 -0.18 10.43
CA ASP A 278 14.77 -0.60 10.52
C ASP A 278 15.09 -1.79 9.61
N VAL A 279 14.20 -2.77 9.55
CA VAL A 279 14.40 -3.96 8.71
C VAL A 279 13.96 -3.77 7.26
N THR A 280 13.11 -2.77 6.97
CA THR A 280 12.59 -2.50 5.62
C THR A 280 13.43 -1.45 4.88
N LEU A 281 14.11 -0.58 5.61
CA LEU A 281 14.83 0.58 5.07
C LEU A 281 15.68 0.30 3.83
N PRO A 282 16.46 -0.82 3.76
CA PRO A 282 17.22 -1.13 2.56
C PRO A 282 16.37 -1.41 1.32
N LEU A 283 15.10 -1.78 1.51
CA LEU A 283 14.19 -2.19 0.43
C LEU A 283 13.41 -1.02 -0.19
N PHE A 284 13.47 0.17 0.42
CA PHE A 284 12.88 1.37 -0.15
C PHE A 284 13.71 1.99 -1.28
N PHE A 285 14.93 1.50 -1.46
CA PHE A 285 15.88 2.10 -2.39
C PHE A 285 16.25 1.13 -3.49
N PRO A 286 16.26 1.59 -4.75
CA PRO A 286 16.78 0.82 -5.86
C PRO A 286 18.33 0.69 -5.76
N PRO A 287 18.99 -0.08 -6.66
CA PRO A 287 20.43 -0.02 -6.83
C PRO A 287 20.94 1.42 -6.98
N ASP A 288 22.17 1.71 -6.50
CA ASP A 288 22.74 3.04 -6.34
C ASP A 288 22.78 3.92 -7.63
N ASP A 289 22.77 3.28 -8.78
CA ASP A 289 22.79 3.93 -10.10
C ASP A 289 21.40 4.23 -10.67
N GLN A 290 20.33 3.85 -9.93
CA GLN A 290 18.96 3.99 -10.38
C GLN A 290 18.21 5.09 -9.61
N PRO A 291 17.25 5.78 -10.25
CA PRO A 291 16.41 6.75 -9.57
C PRO A 291 15.45 6.07 -8.58
N PHE A 292 15.04 6.81 -7.54
CA PHE A 292 13.98 6.34 -6.63
C PHE A 292 12.74 5.90 -7.41
N GLY A 293 12.19 4.78 -7.02
CA GLY A 293 11.03 4.21 -7.67
C GLY A 293 11.33 3.35 -8.89
N TRP A 294 12.61 3.14 -9.22
CA TRP A 294 13.02 2.35 -10.37
C TRP A 294 12.38 0.95 -10.38
N GLN A 295 11.92 0.56 -11.55
CA GLN A 295 11.31 -0.73 -11.82
C GLN A 295 12.15 -1.43 -12.89
N ASP A 296 12.78 -2.56 -12.52
CA ASP A 296 13.66 -3.30 -13.41
C ASP A 296 12.85 -4.02 -14.50
N PRO A 297 13.00 -3.66 -15.79
CA PRO A 297 12.29 -4.32 -16.87
C PRO A 297 12.53 -5.84 -16.93
N GLN A 298 13.75 -6.29 -16.61
CA GLN A 298 14.07 -7.71 -16.66
C GLN A 298 13.39 -8.48 -15.52
N GLN A 299 13.27 -7.85 -14.34
CA GLN A 299 12.51 -8.43 -13.21
C GLN A 299 11.02 -8.55 -13.57
N TRP A 300 10.41 -7.49 -14.12
CA TRP A 300 9.02 -7.50 -14.56
C TRP A 300 8.76 -8.58 -15.62
N ASP A 301 9.65 -8.73 -16.60
CA ASP A 301 9.59 -9.77 -17.63
C ASP A 301 9.65 -11.18 -17.00
N ALA A 302 10.64 -11.43 -16.16
CA ALA A 302 10.84 -12.73 -15.54
C ALA A 302 9.68 -13.10 -14.61
N PHE A 303 9.20 -12.14 -13.80
CA PHE A 303 8.10 -12.36 -12.88
C PHE A 303 6.76 -12.59 -13.61
N SER A 304 6.48 -11.80 -14.64
CA SER A 304 5.26 -11.95 -15.44
C SER A 304 5.25 -13.28 -16.22
N ALA A 305 6.41 -13.71 -16.75
CA ALA A 305 6.56 -15.02 -17.37
C ALA A 305 6.28 -16.14 -16.36
N TRP A 306 6.85 -16.06 -15.15
CA TRP A 306 6.56 -17.01 -14.09
C TRP A 306 5.08 -17.03 -13.71
N MET A 307 4.42 -15.86 -13.61
CA MET A 307 2.99 -15.79 -13.36
C MET A 307 2.19 -16.48 -14.46
N LYS A 308 2.58 -16.31 -15.72
CA LYS A 308 1.94 -16.99 -16.85
C LYS A 308 2.13 -18.50 -16.80
N ASP A 309 3.34 -18.98 -16.52
CA ASP A 309 3.68 -20.40 -16.45
C ASP A 309 2.95 -21.13 -15.30
N ASN A 310 2.52 -20.37 -14.29
CA ASN A 310 1.77 -20.87 -13.14
C ASN A 310 0.26 -20.57 -13.21
N ASP A 311 -0.27 -20.26 -14.40
CA ASP A 311 -1.69 -20.00 -14.64
C ASP A 311 -2.29 -18.80 -13.88
N LEU A 312 -1.43 -17.87 -13.41
CA LEU A 312 -1.88 -16.63 -12.74
C LEU A 312 -2.34 -15.58 -13.76
N LEU A 313 -1.88 -15.66 -14.99
CA LEU A 313 -2.28 -14.79 -16.11
C LEU A 313 -2.88 -15.64 -17.25
N LYS A 314 -3.94 -15.13 -17.87
CA LYS A 314 -4.62 -15.78 -19.01
C LYS A 314 -3.89 -15.53 -20.32
N GLN A 315 -3.41 -14.29 -20.51
CA GLN A 315 -2.72 -13.84 -21.69
C GLN A 315 -1.21 -13.77 -21.46
N PRO A 316 -0.37 -13.84 -22.51
CA PRO A 316 1.01 -13.44 -22.39
C PRO A 316 1.03 -11.98 -21.93
N PRO A 317 1.71 -11.67 -20.83
CA PRO A 317 1.77 -10.29 -20.37
C PRO A 317 2.55 -9.44 -21.38
N ASP A 318 2.16 -8.17 -21.49
CA ASP A 318 3.04 -7.13 -21.99
C ASP A 318 3.57 -6.36 -20.76
N PRO A 319 4.70 -6.77 -20.20
CA PRO A 319 5.20 -6.14 -18.98
C PRO A 319 5.58 -4.68 -19.25
N THR A 320 5.98 -4.31 -20.46
CA THR A 320 6.34 -2.93 -20.81
C THR A 320 5.16 -1.98 -20.75
N ALA A 321 3.94 -2.49 -20.92
CA ALA A 321 2.72 -1.73 -20.71
C ALA A 321 2.26 -1.72 -19.24
N SER A 322 2.85 -2.54 -18.37
CA SER A 322 2.41 -2.68 -16.96
C SER A 322 3.10 -1.70 -16.02
N PHE A 323 4.24 -1.12 -16.42
CA PHE A 323 4.96 -0.12 -15.64
C PHE A 323 5.49 1.02 -16.51
N ASN A 324 5.79 2.15 -15.89
CA ASN A 324 6.37 3.32 -16.55
C ASN A 324 7.43 3.97 -15.65
N ASN A 325 8.67 4.06 -16.13
CA ASN A 325 9.78 4.70 -15.44
C ASN A 325 10.02 6.15 -15.88
N GLU A 326 9.29 6.69 -16.87
CA GLU A 326 9.52 8.01 -17.44
C GLU A 326 9.16 9.16 -16.48
N LEU A 327 8.34 8.84 -15.44
CA LEU A 327 7.89 9.81 -14.45
C LEU A 327 8.79 9.86 -13.21
N LEU A 328 9.81 9.00 -13.13
CA LEU A 328 10.71 8.96 -11.98
C LEU A 328 11.58 10.23 -11.89
N PRO A 329 12.00 10.64 -10.68
CA PRO A 329 12.93 11.73 -10.51
C PRO A 329 14.26 11.42 -11.22
N GLY A 330 14.92 12.44 -11.78
CA GLY A 330 16.18 12.27 -12.55
C GLY A 330 17.24 11.46 -11.81
N ALA A 331 18.16 10.86 -12.57
CA ALA A 331 19.24 10.02 -12.09
C ALA A 331 20.08 10.74 -11.01
N GLY A 332 20.34 10.06 -9.92
CA GLY A 332 21.18 10.54 -8.83
C GLY A 332 20.35 11.02 -7.64
N LEU A 333 20.08 10.09 -6.78
CA LEU A 333 19.67 10.34 -5.40
C LEU A 333 20.90 10.57 -4.53
#